data_c0934357971d9c72fc0203c9e95be170
#
_entry.id   c0934357971d9c72fc0203c9e95be170
#
_cell.length_a   1.000
_cell.length_b   1.000
_cell.length_c   1.000
_cell.angle_alpha   90.00
_cell.angle_beta   90.00
_cell.angle_gamma   90.00
#
_symmetry.space_group_name_H-M   'P 1'
#
loop_
_entity.id
_entity.type
_entity.pdbx_description
1 polymer ?
#
loop_
_entity_poly.entity_id
_entity_poly.type
_entity_poly.pdbx_seq_one_letter_code
_entity_poly.pdbx_strand_id
1 'polypeptide(L)'
;LNLAHGLMTQAVRADVGDKAKCSVTLNLQFNRGDADACHRLDLISNRAFLDPMLRGRYPDELFSITKGICDWDFIQSGDLELIHQPIDVLGINYYSTNRVAMSDRPQFPQSTEASTAPGASDVDWLPTEGPHTDMGWNIDPDGLHDLLVRVHDNYPEVDLVVTENGMACKDQLTVNEDGTKSVHDPDRIDYLKRHFAAAKRAIDEGVPLTGYFVWSLLDNFEWYFGYAKRFGITYVDYATQERIPKDSFMWYRDFLASRKG
;
A
#
# COMPACT_ATOMS: atom_id res chain seq x y z
N LEU A 1 -4.59 14.09 8.51
CA LEU A 1 -4.95 13.33 7.30
C LEU A 1 -6.42 12.93 7.31
N ASN A 2 -6.95 12.33 8.40
CA ASN A 2 -8.34 11.88 8.47
C ASN A 2 -9.34 13.03 8.25
N LEU A 3 -9.14 14.20 8.89
CA LEU A 3 -9.95 15.41 8.65
C LEU A 3 -9.87 15.88 7.20
N ALA A 4 -8.67 15.85 6.60
CA ALA A 4 -8.50 16.24 5.20
C ALA A 4 -9.28 15.33 4.26
N HIS A 5 -9.33 14.02 4.55
CA HIS A 5 -10.17 13.07 3.82
C HIS A 5 -11.64 13.47 3.88
N GLY A 6 -12.18 13.71 5.08
CA GLY A 6 -13.59 14.07 5.27
C GLY A 6 -13.97 15.36 4.56
N LEU A 7 -13.17 16.42 4.75
CA LEU A 7 -13.36 17.72 4.09
C LEU A 7 -13.29 17.61 2.55
N MET A 8 -12.33 16.84 2.03
CA MET A 8 -12.20 16.61 0.58
C MET A 8 -13.43 15.89 0.02
N THR A 9 -13.89 14.83 0.69
CA THR A 9 -15.09 14.08 0.28
C THR A 9 -16.33 14.96 0.26
N GLN A 10 -16.54 15.80 1.29
CA GLN A 10 -17.64 16.74 1.33
C GLN A 10 -17.55 17.78 0.20
N ALA A 11 -16.36 18.34 -0.05
CA ALA A 11 -16.17 19.33 -1.10
C ALA A 11 -16.46 18.75 -2.49
N VAL A 12 -15.94 17.54 -2.79
CA VAL A 12 -16.19 16.85 -4.07
C VAL A 12 -17.69 16.58 -4.25
N ARG A 13 -18.38 16.08 -3.23
CA ARG A 13 -19.82 15.81 -3.32
C ARG A 13 -20.66 17.09 -3.43
N ALA A 14 -20.26 18.16 -2.78
CA ALA A 14 -20.94 19.45 -2.89
C ALA A 14 -20.83 20.05 -4.31
N ASP A 15 -19.69 19.89 -4.97
CA ASP A 15 -19.43 20.45 -6.29
C ASP A 15 -19.93 19.56 -7.44
N VAL A 16 -19.69 18.26 -7.37
CA VAL A 16 -20.00 17.28 -8.44
C VAL A 16 -21.31 16.53 -8.20
N GLY A 17 -21.78 16.48 -6.94
CA GLY A 17 -22.98 15.74 -6.53
C GLY A 17 -22.76 14.22 -6.48
N ASP A 18 -23.87 13.46 -6.45
CA ASP A 18 -23.88 11.99 -6.32
C ASP A 18 -23.27 11.23 -7.53
N LYS A 19 -22.93 11.95 -8.59
CA LYS A 19 -22.25 11.35 -9.74
C LYS A 19 -20.75 11.11 -9.48
N ALA A 20 -20.17 11.80 -8.51
CA ALA A 20 -18.79 11.59 -8.12
C ALA A 20 -18.64 10.29 -7.33
N LYS A 21 -17.73 9.43 -7.75
CA LYS A 21 -17.22 8.34 -6.92
C LYS A 21 -16.03 8.81 -6.13
N CYS A 22 -16.11 8.70 -4.81
CA CYS A 22 -15.04 9.08 -3.89
C CYS A 22 -14.27 7.86 -3.43
N SER A 23 -12.96 7.95 -3.48
CA SER A 23 -12.04 6.93 -2.98
C SER A 23 -10.98 7.58 -2.10
N VAL A 24 -10.52 6.86 -1.09
CA VAL A 24 -9.30 7.18 -0.36
C VAL A 24 -8.32 6.03 -0.55
N THR A 25 -7.05 6.36 -0.76
CA THR A 25 -5.97 5.38 -0.85
C THR A 25 -5.15 5.38 0.42
N LEU A 26 -4.92 4.19 0.97
CA LEU A 26 -4.10 3.98 2.15
C LEU A 26 -2.97 2.99 1.86
N ASN A 27 -1.77 3.28 2.39
CA ASN A 27 -0.65 2.36 2.38
C ASN A 27 -0.76 1.42 3.58
N LEU A 28 -1.56 0.36 3.43
CA LEU A 28 -1.85 -0.57 4.51
C LEU A 28 -0.73 -1.59 4.68
N GLN A 29 -0.47 -1.93 5.94
CA GLN A 29 0.58 -2.87 6.31
C GLN A 29 0.00 -4.22 6.68
N PHE A 30 0.61 -5.30 6.16
CA PHE A 30 0.37 -6.66 6.65
C PHE A 30 1.62 -7.14 7.39
N ASN A 31 1.45 -7.49 8.65
CA ASN A 31 2.55 -7.91 9.52
C ASN A 31 2.45 -9.40 9.82
N ARG A 32 3.58 -10.08 9.86
CA ARG A 32 3.73 -11.49 10.20
C ARG A 32 4.60 -11.66 11.43
N GLY A 33 4.37 -12.69 12.22
CA GLY A 33 5.18 -13.02 13.40
C GLY A 33 4.38 -13.03 14.68
N ASP A 34 4.85 -12.37 15.73
CA ASP A 34 4.18 -12.32 17.02
C ASP A 34 2.81 -11.63 16.93
N ALA A 35 1.78 -12.24 17.50
CA ALA A 35 0.40 -11.78 17.37
C ALA A 35 0.18 -10.40 18.02
N ASP A 36 0.79 -10.16 19.19
CA ASP A 36 0.64 -8.89 19.91
C ASP A 36 1.37 -7.77 19.18
N ALA A 37 2.55 -8.05 18.64
CA ALA A 37 3.30 -7.12 17.81
C ALA A 37 2.53 -6.77 16.53
N CYS A 38 1.99 -7.76 15.83
CA CYS A 38 1.17 -7.57 14.63
C CYS A 38 -0.09 -6.73 14.94
N HIS A 39 -0.79 -7.06 16.01
CA HIS A 39 -1.99 -6.33 16.45
C HIS A 39 -1.67 -4.87 16.78
N ARG A 40 -0.58 -4.61 17.53
CA ARG A 40 -0.16 -3.27 17.90
C ARG A 40 0.17 -2.41 16.68
N LEU A 41 0.92 -2.96 15.73
CA LEU A 41 1.24 -2.26 14.48
C LEU A 41 0.01 -2.02 13.61
N ASP A 42 -0.95 -2.97 13.62
CA ASP A 42 -2.21 -2.78 12.91
C ASP A 42 -3.02 -1.61 13.45
N LEU A 43 -3.10 -1.47 14.78
CA LEU A 43 -3.75 -0.33 15.42
C LEU A 43 -3.15 1.02 14.94
N ILE A 44 -1.83 1.10 14.88
CA ILE A 44 -1.10 2.33 14.59
C ILE A 44 -1.09 2.62 13.08
N SER A 45 -0.78 1.62 12.25
CA SER A 45 -0.51 1.81 10.83
C SER A 45 -1.75 1.71 9.94
N ASN A 46 -2.76 0.95 10.38
CA ASN A 46 -3.96 0.71 9.59
C ASN A 46 -5.21 1.30 10.26
N ARG A 47 -5.54 0.84 11.46
CA ARG A 47 -6.83 1.16 12.10
C ARG A 47 -6.93 2.60 12.60
N ALA A 48 -5.79 3.28 12.86
CA ALA A 48 -5.75 4.71 13.11
C ALA A 48 -6.29 5.56 11.93
N PHE A 49 -6.37 4.97 10.73
CA PHE A 49 -6.94 5.59 9.53
C PHE A 49 -8.28 4.93 9.14
N LEU A 50 -8.30 3.60 9.06
CA LEU A 50 -9.50 2.86 8.62
C LEU A 50 -10.69 3.05 9.54
N ASP A 51 -10.50 2.89 10.87
CA ASP A 51 -11.63 2.94 11.81
C ASP A 51 -12.31 4.32 11.85
N PRO A 52 -11.60 5.47 11.95
CA PRO A 52 -12.28 6.76 11.90
C PRO A 52 -12.93 7.06 10.55
N MET A 53 -12.33 6.65 9.43
CA MET A 53 -12.90 6.87 8.10
C MET A 53 -14.12 5.98 7.82
N LEU A 54 -14.07 4.68 8.18
CA LEU A 54 -15.08 3.69 7.82
C LEU A 54 -16.07 3.35 8.96
N ARG A 55 -15.71 3.62 10.21
CA ARG A 55 -16.52 3.32 11.41
C ARG A 55 -16.86 4.55 12.26
N GLY A 56 -16.32 5.72 11.92
CA GLY A 56 -16.57 6.97 12.66
C GLY A 56 -15.99 7.00 14.07
N ARG A 57 -15.00 6.17 14.39
CA ARG A 57 -14.38 6.12 15.72
C ARG A 57 -12.95 5.62 15.65
N TYR A 58 -12.09 6.11 16.52
CA TYR A 58 -10.78 5.50 16.77
C TYR A 58 -10.93 4.25 17.65
N PRO A 59 -10.02 3.25 17.52
CA PRO A 59 -9.95 2.12 18.45
C PRO A 59 -9.58 2.60 19.87
N ASP A 60 -10.28 2.16 20.91
CA ASP A 60 -9.96 2.52 22.30
C ASP A 60 -8.54 2.09 22.70
N GLU A 61 -8.08 0.96 22.17
CA GLU A 61 -6.72 0.46 22.39
C GLU A 61 -5.64 1.38 21.85
N LEU A 62 -5.93 2.13 20.79
CA LEU A 62 -4.99 3.12 20.22
C LEU A 62 -4.65 4.20 21.25
N PHE A 63 -5.65 4.70 21.96
CA PHE A 63 -5.44 5.67 23.05
C PHE A 63 -4.61 5.08 24.19
N SER A 64 -4.81 3.80 24.48
CA SER A 64 -4.11 3.11 25.56
C SER A 64 -2.63 2.91 25.24
N ILE A 65 -2.28 2.46 24.03
CA ILE A 65 -0.89 2.20 23.63
C ILE A 65 -0.10 3.49 23.33
N THR A 66 -0.79 4.61 23.07
CA THR A 66 -0.17 5.91 22.84
C THR A 66 -0.20 6.81 24.08
N LYS A 67 -0.69 6.30 25.22
CA LYS A 67 -0.73 7.04 26.48
C LYS A 67 0.68 7.49 26.89
N GLY A 68 0.84 8.78 27.14
CA GLY A 68 2.13 9.38 27.50
C GLY A 68 2.96 9.83 26.28
N ILE A 69 2.52 9.48 25.06
CA ILE A 69 3.09 10.00 23.81
C ILE A 69 2.19 11.13 23.27
N CYS A 70 0.87 10.92 23.32
CA CYS A 70 -0.12 11.85 22.82
C CYS A 70 -1.35 11.80 23.73
N ASP A 71 -1.90 12.95 24.06
CA ASP A 71 -3.14 13.10 24.84
C ASP A 71 -4.40 13.12 23.97
N TRP A 72 -4.23 13.23 22.66
CA TRP A 72 -5.31 13.28 21.66
C TRP A 72 -6.26 14.50 21.79
N ASP A 73 -5.88 15.52 22.54
CA ASP A 73 -6.66 16.75 22.80
C ASP A 73 -6.93 17.57 21.53
N PHE A 74 -6.23 17.26 20.44
CA PHE A 74 -6.46 17.87 19.13
C PHE A 74 -7.76 17.39 18.45
N ILE A 75 -8.37 16.30 18.90
CA ILE A 75 -9.66 15.83 18.40
C ILE A 75 -10.76 16.72 18.95
N GLN A 76 -11.46 17.42 18.07
CA GLN A 76 -12.54 18.31 18.43
C GLN A 76 -13.91 17.65 18.28
N SER A 77 -14.90 18.23 18.95
CA SER A 77 -16.29 17.81 18.77
C SER A 77 -16.72 18.01 17.31
N GLY A 78 -17.25 16.96 16.70
CA GLY A 78 -17.67 16.94 15.29
C GLY A 78 -16.61 16.42 14.32
N ASP A 79 -15.36 16.24 14.75
CA ASP A 79 -14.29 15.76 13.88
C ASP A 79 -14.58 14.35 13.34
N LEU A 80 -15.09 13.45 14.18
CA LEU A 80 -15.36 12.07 13.78
C LEU A 80 -16.50 11.99 12.76
N GLU A 81 -17.55 12.78 12.92
CA GLU A 81 -18.63 12.91 11.95
C GLU A 81 -18.13 13.50 10.62
N LEU A 82 -17.19 14.44 10.70
CA LEU A 82 -16.56 15.02 9.52
C LEU A 82 -15.65 14.02 8.80
N ILE A 83 -14.89 13.22 9.54
CA ILE A 83 -13.98 12.20 8.99
C ILE A 83 -14.79 11.07 8.34
N HIS A 84 -15.86 10.61 8.98
CA HIS A 84 -16.70 9.50 8.53
C HIS A 84 -17.62 9.93 7.39
N GLN A 85 -17.03 10.22 6.24
CA GLN A 85 -17.80 10.46 5.02
C GLN A 85 -17.88 9.17 4.20
N PRO A 86 -19.04 8.88 3.59
CA PRO A 86 -19.20 7.69 2.76
C PRO A 86 -18.27 7.76 1.55
N ILE A 87 -17.47 6.71 1.36
CA ILE A 87 -16.66 6.49 0.18
C ILE A 87 -17.19 5.31 -0.62
N ASP A 88 -16.94 5.30 -1.92
CA ASP A 88 -17.41 4.25 -2.83
C ASP A 88 -16.40 3.10 -2.92
N VAL A 89 -15.11 3.40 -2.75
CA VAL A 89 -14.02 2.44 -2.92
C VAL A 89 -12.87 2.78 -1.98
N LEU A 90 -12.29 1.77 -1.35
CA LEU A 90 -11.03 1.89 -0.61
C LEU A 90 -9.86 1.48 -1.50
N GLY A 91 -8.95 2.39 -1.74
CA GLY A 91 -7.68 2.15 -2.42
C GLY A 91 -6.63 1.58 -1.46
N ILE A 92 -5.92 0.56 -1.90
CA ILE A 92 -4.89 -0.12 -1.12
C ILE A 92 -3.58 -0.08 -1.90
N ASN A 93 -2.54 0.53 -1.30
CA ASN A 93 -1.17 0.38 -1.75
C ASN A 93 -0.54 -0.78 -0.99
N TYR A 94 0.06 -1.73 -1.70
CA TYR A 94 0.74 -2.87 -1.13
C TYR A 94 2.05 -3.17 -1.86
N TYR A 95 3.13 -3.39 -1.11
CA TYR A 95 4.44 -3.73 -1.69
C TYR A 95 5.12 -4.93 -1.03
N SER A 96 4.98 -5.07 0.29
CA SER A 96 5.67 -6.08 1.06
C SER A 96 4.98 -6.32 2.41
N THR A 97 5.40 -7.35 3.11
CA THR A 97 5.04 -7.59 4.51
C THR A 97 6.20 -7.26 5.44
N ASN A 98 5.88 -7.02 6.70
CA ASN A 98 6.87 -6.94 7.75
C ASN A 98 6.87 -8.24 8.57
N ARG A 99 8.02 -8.59 9.11
CA ARG A 99 8.15 -9.64 10.14
C ARG A 99 8.50 -8.98 11.46
N VAL A 100 7.69 -9.26 12.51
CA VAL A 100 7.77 -8.53 13.76
C VAL A 100 7.67 -9.46 14.97
N ALA A 101 8.23 -9.04 16.10
CA ALA A 101 8.10 -9.70 17.38
C ALA A 101 8.03 -8.68 18.51
N MET A 102 7.42 -9.06 19.64
CA MET A 102 7.56 -8.29 20.85
C MET A 102 8.98 -8.41 21.39
N SER A 103 9.48 -7.35 21.97
CA SER A 103 10.80 -7.24 22.57
C SER A 103 10.67 -7.00 24.06
N ASP A 104 11.66 -7.44 24.82
CA ASP A 104 11.76 -7.16 26.28
C ASP A 104 12.12 -5.70 26.59
N ARG A 105 12.32 -4.88 25.56
CA ARG A 105 12.58 -3.47 25.73
C ARG A 105 11.35 -2.77 26.29
N PRO A 106 11.52 -1.86 27.28
CA PRO A 106 10.40 -1.09 27.77
C PRO A 106 9.89 -0.16 26.68
N GLN A 107 8.57 0.02 26.63
CA GLN A 107 7.96 1.02 25.76
C GLN A 107 8.33 2.43 26.24
N PHE A 108 8.99 3.20 25.40
CA PHE A 108 9.39 4.57 25.71
C PHE A 108 8.31 5.56 25.25
N PRO A 109 7.66 6.31 26.16
CA PRO A 109 6.59 7.23 25.79
C PRO A 109 7.03 8.39 24.88
N GLN A 110 8.33 8.71 24.87
CA GLN A 110 8.86 9.91 24.20
C GLN A 110 10.05 9.65 23.29
N SER A 111 10.38 8.41 22.96
CA SER A 111 11.56 8.12 22.16
C SER A 111 11.29 8.36 20.68
N THR A 112 11.83 9.44 20.16
CA THR A 112 11.95 9.70 18.73
C THR A 112 13.06 8.87 18.07
N GLU A 113 13.95 8.26 18.87
CA GLU A 113 15.14 7.55 18.37
C GLU A 113 14.96 6.03 18.24
N ALA A 114 14.05 5.44 19.00
CA ALA A 114 13.98 3.98 19.13
C ALA A 114 12.88 3.32 18.29
N SER A 115 11.91 4.04 17.77
CA SER A 115 10.82 3.45 16.98
C SER A 115 10.29 4.43 15.96
N THR A 116 10.13 3.94 14.74
CA THR A 116 9.43 4.65 13.65
C THR A 116 7.89 4.59 13.83
N ALA A 117 7.41 3.83 14.81
CA ALA A 117 5.98 3.65 15.09
C ALA A 117 5.68 4.06 16.54
N PRO A 118 5.12 5.26 16.78
CA PRO A 118 4.69 5.71 18.10
C PRO A 118 3.73 4.71 18.75
N GLY A 119 4.00 4.29 20.00
CA GLY A 119 3.21 3.27 20.69
C GLY A 119 3.67 1.82 20.43
N ALA A 120 4.74 1.62 19.64
CA ALA A 120 5.32 0.30 19.35
C ALA A 120 6.85 0.29 19.49
N SER A 121 7.40 1.04 20.44
CA SER A 121 8.85 1.08 20.70
C SER A 121 9.42 -0.27 21.23
N ASP A 122 8.56 -1.13 21.73
CA ASP A 122 8.84 -2.49 22.17
C ASP A 122 8.56 -3.55 21.10
N VAL A 123 8.34 -3.16 19.86
CA VAL A 123 8.23 -4.08 18.71
C VAL A 123 9.55 -4.09 17.95
N ASP A 124 10.08 -5.29 17.72
CA ASP A 124 11.25 -5.54 16.89
C ASP A 124 10.85 -5.88 15.46
N TRP A 125 11.56 -5.26 14.51
CA TRP A 125 11.48 -5.57 13.09
C TRP A 125 12.52 -6.63 12.77
N LEU A 126 12.05 -7.80 12.36
CA LEU A 126 12.91 -8.94 12.07
C LEU A 126 13.22 -9.02 10.58
N PRO A 127 14.37 -9.59 10.20
CA PRO A 127 14.66 -9.87 8.79
C PRO A 127 13.57 -10.74 8.16
N THR A 128 13.16 -10.37 6.95
CA THR A 128 12.24 -11.16 6.14
C THR A 128 13.01 -12.18 5.31
N GLU A 129 12.35 -13.29 5.01
CA GLU A 129 12.92 -14.39 4.21
C GLU A 129 12.50 -14.31 2.74
N GLY A 130 13.19 -15.05 1.87
CA GLY A 130 12.87 -15.16 0.46
C GLY A 130 13.50 -14.08 -0.43
N PRO A 131 13.02 -13.95 -1.66
CA PRO A 131 13.53 -12.96 -2.60
C PRO A 131 13.11 -11.54 -2.18
N HIS A 132 13.99 -10.57 -2.50
CA HIS A 132 13.78 -9.16 -2.22
C HIS A 132 13.89 -8.34 -3.51
N THR A 133 13.16 -7.25 -3.55
CA THR A 133 13.22 -6.26 -4.62
C THR A 133 14.51 -5.42 -4.53
N ASP A 134 14.77 -4.55 -5.50
CA ASP A 134 15.89 -3.61 -5.43
C ASP A 134 15.74 -2.55 -4.32
N MET A 135 14.55 -2.44 -3.72
CA MET A 135 14.30 -1.65 -2.50
C MET A 135 14.70 -2.41 -1.23
N GLY A 136 15.04 -3.69 -1.30
CA GLY A 136 15.24 -4.55 -0.15
C GLY A 136 13.94 -5.04 0.49
N TRP A 137 12.79 -4.85 -0.16
CA TRP A 137 11.49 -5.32 0.31
C TRP A 137 11.29 -6.78 -0.09
N ASN A 138 10.78 -7.61 0.81
CA ASN A 138 10.45 -9.00 0.50
C ASN A 138 9.30 -9.09 -0.51
N ILE A 139 9.35 -10.13 -1.33
CA ILE A 139 8.30 -10.43 -2.31
C ILE A 139 7.33 -11.43 -1.69
N ASP A 140 6.20 -10.93 -1.17
CA ASP A 140 5.19 -11.75 -0.48
C ASP A 140 3.79 -11.56 -1.12
N PRO A 141 3.46 -12.31 -2.18
CA PRO A 141 2.13 -12.24 -2.79
C PRO A 141 1.01 -12.70 -1.86
N ASP A 142 1.29 -13.67 -0.97
CA ASP A 142 0.31 -14.13 0.02
C ASP A 142 -0.03 -13.04 1.04
N GLY A 143 0.90 -12.13 1.32
CA GLY A 143 0.62 -10.96 2.13
C GLY A 143 -0.41 -10.01 1.51
N LEU A 144 -0.41 -9.86 0.19
CA LEU A 144 -1.47 -9.11 -0.51
C LEU A 144 -2.83 -9.80 -0.36
N HIS A 145 -2.88 -11.11 -0.59
CA HIS A 145 -4.10 -11.89 -0.40
C HIS A 145 -4.66 -11.72 1.02
N ASP A 146 -3.82 -11.97 2.02
CA ASP A 146 -4.20 -11.94 3.43
C ASP A 146 -4.64 -10.53 3.87
N LEU A 147 -4.00 -9.48 3.34
CA LEU A 147 -4.40 -8.09 3.58
C LEU A 147 -5.78 -7.80 3.01
N LEU A 148 -6.04 -8.20 1.76
CA LEU A 148 -7.33 -7.97 1.08
C LEU A 148 -8.47 -8.68 1.81
N VAL A 149 -8.30 -9.96 2.17
CA VAL A 149 -9.27 -10.73 2.94
C VAL A 149 -9.53 -10.07 4.30
N ARG A 150 -8.47 -9.73 5.04
CA ARG A 150 -8.60 -9.09 6.35
C ARG A 150 -9.30 -7.74 6.29
N VAL A 151 -9.02 -6.92 5.28
CA VAL A 151 -9.70 -5.63 5.11
C VAL A 151 -11.17 -5.85 4.83
N HIS A 152 -11.51 -6.76 3.93
CA HIS A 152 -12.91 -7.10 3.63
C HIS A 152 -13.65 -7.64 4.86
N ASP A 153 -13.06 -8.58 5.61
CA ASP A 153 -13.68 -9.15 6.81
C ASP A 153 -13.98 -8.09 7.88
N ASN A 154 -13.12 -7.08 7.98
CA ASN A 154 -13.29 -6.01 8.96
C ASN A 154 -14.18 -4.85 8.46
N TYR A 155 -14.23 -4.61 7.14
CA TYR A 155 -14.96 -3.48 6.52
C TYR A 155 -15.72 -3.97 5.27
N PRO A 156 -16.74 -4.84 5.44
CA PRO A 156 -17.42 -5.51 4.32
C PRO A 156 -18.28 -4.57 3.47
N GLU A 157 -18.51 -3.34 3.91
CA GLU A 157 -19.40 -2.38 3.24
C GLU A 157 -18.72 -1.62 2.09
N VAL A 158 -17.38 -1.74 1.94
CA VAL A 158 -16.63 -0.97 0.95
C VAL A 158 -15.97 -1.87 -0.09
N ASP A 159 -16.12 -1.51 -1.35
CA ASP A 159 -15.36 -2.14 -2.44
C ASP A 159 -13.88 -1.80 -2.34
N LEU A 160 -13.02 -2.73 -2.78
CA LEU A 160 -11.58 -2.56 -2.74
C LEU A 160 -10.99 -2.34 -4.13
N VAL A 161 -9.89 -1.61 -4.19
CA VAL A 161 -9.04 -1.48 -5.37
C VAL A 161 -7.56 -1.49 -4.94
N VAL A 162 -6.73 -2.29 -5.58
CA VAL A 162 -5.28 -2.13 -5.44
C VAL A 162 -4.86 -0.94 -6.28
N THR A 163 -4.51 0.15 -5.62
CA THR A 163 -4.12 1.41 -6.26
C THR A 163 -2.63 1.45 -6.58
N GLU A 164 -1.83 0.72 -5.82
CA GLU A 164 -0.41 0.54 -6.13
C GLU A 164 0.07 -0.84 -5.73
N ASN A 165 0.73 -1.51 -6.67
CA ASN A 165 1.56 -2.69 -6.42
C ASN A 165 2.60 -2.83 -7.53
N GLY A 166 3.85 -3.08 -7.17
CA GLY A 166 4.95 -3.19 -8.12
C GLY A 166 6.28 -3.42 -7.42
N MET A 167 7.34 -3.52 -8.19
CA MET A 167 8.69 -3.71 -7.66
C MET A 167 9.72 -2.86 -8.39
N ALA A 168 10.71 -2.37 -7.65
CA ALA A 168 11.92 -1.84 -8.25
C ALA A 168 12.84 -2.98 -8.70
N CYS A 169 13.39 -2.84 -9.89
CA CYS A 169 14.39 -3.75 -10.47
C CYS A 169 15.65 -2.98 -10.88
N LYS A 170 16.77 -3.70 -10.99
CA LYS A 170 18.01 -3.19 -11.58
C LYS A 170 17.94 -3.30 -13.11
N ASP A 171 17.06 -2.49 -13.69
CA ASP A 171 16.84 -2.50 -15.13
C ASP A 171 18.07 -2.06 -15.91
N GLN A 172 18.41 -2.81 -16.97
CA GLN A 172 19.52 -2.50 -17.87
C GLN A 172 18.99 -2.27 -19.28
N LEU A 173 19.34 -1.13 -19.84
CA LEU A 173 19.04 -0.80 -21.23
C LEU A 173 20.01 -1.53 -22.16
N THR A 174 19.46 -2.28 -23.10
CA THR A 174 20.21 -2.94 -24.17
C THR A 174 19.96 -2.23 -25.50
N VAL A 175 21.01 -1.95 -26.26
CA VAL A 175 20.92 -1.49 -27.63
C VAL A 175 21.20 -2.69 -28.53
N ASN A 176 20.21 -3.08 -29.31
CA ASN A 176 20.26 -4.23 -30.20
C ASN A 176 21.06 -3.93 -31.46
N GLU A 177 21.46 -4.97 -32.22
CA GLU A 177 22.23 -4.83 -33.45
C GLU A 177 21.55 -3.98 -34.53
N ASP A 178 20.24 -3.97 -34.55
CA ASP A 178 19.39 -3.17 -35.45
C ASP A 178 19.16 -1.73 -34.96
N GLY A 179 19.79 -1.35 -33.83
CA GLY A 179 19.66 -0.01 -33.21
C GLY A 179 18.40 0.15 -32.35
N THR A 180 17.52 -0.84 -32.24
CA THR A 180 16.40 -0.79 -31.30
C THR A 180 16.87 -0.93 -29.87
N LYS A 181 16.06 -0.45 -28.94
CA LYS A 181 16.35 -0.49 -27.51
C LYS A 181 15.37 -1.41 -26.79
N SER A 182 15.87 -2.18 -25.84
CA SER A 182 15.05 -3.10 -25.02
C SER A 182 15.49 -3.09 -23.57
N VAL A 183 14.57 -3.45 -22.68
CA VAL A 183 14.84 -3.70 -21.26
C VAL A 183 14.15 -5.01 -20.87
N HIS A 184 14.96 -6.00 -20.51
CA HIS A 184 14.48 -7.32 -20.10
C HIS A 184 14.33 -7.35 -18.58
N ASP A 185 13.09 -7.51 -18.10
CA ASP A 185 12.75 -7.48 -16.69
C ASP A 185 11.85 -8.67 -16.25
N PRO A 186 12.32 -9.90 -16.45
CA PRO A 186 11.55 -11.12 -16.16
C PRO A 186 11.14 -11.23 -14.69
N ASP A 187 11.93 -10.70 -13.75
CA ASP A 187 11.64 -10.71 -12.32
C ASP A 187 10.39 -9.87 -12.01
N ARG A 188 10.22 -8.72 -12.70
CA ARG A 188 9.01 -7.89 -12.56
C ARG A 188 7.79 -8.61 -13.14
N ILE A 189 7.95 -9.34 -14.23
CA ILE A 189 6.87 -10.16 -14.79
C ILE A 189 6.45 -11.25 -13.79
N ASP A 190 7.40 -11.96 -13.18
CA ASP A 190 7.12 -12.99 -12.15
C ASP A 190 6.41 -12.38 -10.94
N TYR A 191 6.92 -11.25 -10.44
CA TYR A 191 6.29 -10.50 -9.35
C TYR A 191 4.82 -10.20 -9.65
N LEU A 192 4.53 -9.60 -10.80
CA LEU A 192 3.17 -9.23 -11.20
C LEU A 192 2.27 -10.47 -11.35
N LYS A 193 2.74 -11.54 -12.00
CA LYS A 193 1.99 -12.79 -12.12
C LYS A 193 1.56 -13.36 -10.79
N ARG A 194 2.47 -13.39 -9.83
CA ARG A 194 2.21 -13.96 -8.50
C ARG A 194 1.25 -13.08 -7.69
N HIS A 195 1.40 -11.76 -7.74
CA HIS A 195 0.49 -10.84 -7.06
C HIS A 195 -0.90 -10.81 -7.70
N PHE A 196 -1.02 -10.90 -9.03
CA PHE A 196 -2.32 -11.03 -9.69
C PHE A 196 -3.01 -12.36 -9.34
N ALA A 197 -2.24 -13.44 -9.21
CA ALA A 197 -2.79 -14.72 -8.75
C ALA A 197 -3.29 -14.64 -7.31
N ALA A 198 -2.58 -13.95 -6.43
CA ALA A 198 -2.99 -13.70 -5.04
C ALA A 198 -4.26 -12.85 -4.96
N ALA A 199 -4.32 -11.76 -5.71
CA ALA A 199 -5.51 -10.92 -5.82
C ALA A 199 -6.72 -11.70 -6.38
N LYS A 200 -6.50 -12.57 -7.37
CA LYS A 200 -7.54 -13.45 -7.90
C LYS A 200 -8.09 -14.44 -6.87
N ARG A 201 -7.22 -15.02 -6.02
CA ARG A 201 -7.67 -15.87 -4.91
C ARG A 201 -8.59 -15.13 -3.96
N ALA A 202 -8.21 -13.89 -3.56
CA ALA A 202 -9.06 -13.06 -2.71
C ALA A 202 -10.44 -12.81 -3.33
N ILE A 203 -10.51 -12.53 -4.65
CA ILE A 203 -11.77 -12.41 -5.39
C ILE A 203 -12.58 -13.72 -5.33
N ASP A 204 -11.93 -14.87 -5.53
CA ASP A 204 -12.60 -16.18 -5.50
C ASP A 204 -13.14 -16.52 -4.10
N GLU A 205 -12.57 -15.94 -3.05
CA GLU A 205 -13.02 -16.03 -1.66
C GLU A 205 -14.09 -14.99 -1.29
N GLY A 206 -14.50 -14.14 -2.24
CA GLY A 206 -15.61 -13.20 -2.09
C GLY A 206 -15.21 -11.75 -1.83
N VAL A 207 -13.92 -11.42 -1.83
CA VAL A 207 -13.47 -10.02 -1.69
C VAL A 207 -13.92 -9.19 -2.88
N PRO A 208 -14.62 -8.06 -2.68
CA PRO A 208 -15.10 -7.19 -3.76
C PRO A 208 -13.95 -6.31 -4.31
N LEU A 209 -12.92 -6.94 -4.88
CA LEU A 209 -11.81 -6.25 -5.51
C LEU A 209 -12.18 -5.86 -6.95
N THR A 210 -12.40 -4.57 -7.18
CA THR A 210 -12.95 -4.03 -8.43
C THR A 210 -11.90 -3.50 -9.39
N GLY A 211 -10.65 -3.35 -8.96
CA GLY A 211 -9.58 -2.83 -9.80
C GLY A 211 -8.18 -3.12 -9.28
N TYR A 212 -7.20 -3.00 -10.17
CA TYR A 212 -5.79 -3.20 -9.84
C TYR A 212 -4.91 -2.32 -10.72
N PHE A 213 -4.06 -1.51 -10.09
CA PHE A 213 -3.11 -0.64 -10.77
C PHE A 213 -1.67 -1.02 -10.43
N VAL A 214 -0.87 -1.18 -11.46
CA VAL A 214 0.55 -1.45 -11.32
C VAL A 214 1.31 -0.16 -11.03
N TRP A 215 2.13 -0.15 -10.01
CA TRP A 215 3.09 0.91 -9.76
C TRP A 215 4.45 0.54 -10.37
N SER A 216 4.88 1.24 -11.43
CA SER A 216 4.24 2.36 -12.08
C SER A 216 4.30 2.21 -13.61
N LEU A 217 3.56 3.05 -14.33
CA LEU A 217 3.61 3.05 -15.80
C LEU A 217 4.99 3.46 -16.32
N LEU A 218 5.56 4.53 -15.75
CA LEU A 218 6.86 5.08 -16.14
C LEU A 218 7.83 5.03 -14.96
N ASP A 219 9.12 4.82 -15.22
CA ASP A 219 10.13 5.14 -14.23
C ASP A 219 10.00 6.61 -13.81
N ASN A 220 10.10 6.88 -12.51
CA ASN A 220 9.84 8.19 -11.94
C ASN A 220 10.80 8.52 -10.79
N PHE A 221 10.57 9.63 -10.10
CA PHE A 221 11.31 10.05 -8.93
C PHE A 221 10.83 9.31 -7.68
N GLU A 222 11.67 8.41 -7.16
CA GLU A 222 11.38 7.58 -5.99
C GLU A 222 11.83 8.27 -4.70
N TRP A 223 11.17 9.35 -4.33
CA TRP A 223 11.35 10.08 -3.06
C TRP A 223 12.82 10.19 -2.63
N TYR A 224 13.17 9.59 -1.49
CA TYR A 224 14.54 9.59 -0.95
C TYR A 224 15.59 8.99 -1.89
N PHE A 225 15.20 8.02 -2.73
CA PHE A 225 16.11 7.35 -3.68
C PHE A 225 16.28 8.10 -5.00
N GLY A 226 15.54 9.20 -5.21
CA GLY A 226 15.60 9.95 -6.45
C GLY A 226 15.28 9.10 -7.67
N TYR A 227 16.16 9.10 -8.67
CA TYR A 227 16.01 8.32 -9.89
C TYR A 227 16.75 6.97 -9.87
N ALA A 228 17.31 6.57 -8.72
CA ALA A 228 18.10 5.34 -8.62
C ALA A 228 17.25 4.07 -8.61
N LYS A 229 15.98 4.15 -8.21
CA LYS A 229 15.05 3.02 -8.15
C LYS A 229 14.03 3.11 -9.29
N ARG A 230 13.84 1.99 -10.01
CA ARG A 230 13.01 1.94 -11.20
C ARG A 230 11.83 0.99 -11.01
N PHE A 231 10.65 1.56 -10.83
CA PHE A 231 9.40 0.82 -10.68
C PHE A 231 8.61 0.69 -11.98
N GLY A 232 8.89 1.56 -12.95
CA GLY A 232 8.12 1.62 -14.19
C GLY A 232 8.10 0.32 -14.96
N ILE A 233 6.99 -0.01 -15.60
CA ILE A 233 6.95 -1.01 -16.67
C ILE A 233 7.45 -0.41 -18.01
N THR A 234 7.67 0.90 -18.04
CA THR A 234 8.31 1.62 -19.14
C THR A 234 9.58 2.29 -18.60
N TYR A 235 10.71 1.98 -19.21
CA TYR A 235 11.98 2.61 -18.91
C TYR A 235 11.99 4.05 -19.41
N VAL A 236 12.43 4.99 -18.57
CA VAL A 236 12.67 6.38 -18.94
C VAL A 236 14.17 6.63 -18.97
N ASP A 237 14.69 6.96 -20.12
CA ASP A 237 16.03 7.54 -20.22
C ASP A 237 15.94 9.00 -19.74
N TYR A 238 16.41 9.25 -18.52
CA TYR A 238 16.28 10.55 -17.88
C TYR A 238 17.04 11.67 -18.59
N ALA A 239 18.08 11.33 -19.36
CA ALA A 239 18.85 12.31 -20.11
C ALA A 239 18.14 12.76 -21.40
N THR A 240 17.55 11.82 -22.13
CA THR A 240 16.91 12.06 -23.42
C THR A 240 15.39 12.16 -23.34
N GLN A 241 14.81 11.73 -22.21
CA GLN A 241 13.36 11.62 -22.00
C GLN A 241 12.70 10.58 -22.92
N GLU A 242 13.45 9.69 -23.53
CA GLU A 242 12.93 8.58 -24.31
C GLU A 242 12.21 7.57 -23.40
N ARG A 243 11.08 7.03 -23.85
CA ARG A 243 10.28 6.01 -23.17
C ARG A 243 10.40 4.71 -23.92
N ILE A 244 10.90 3.68 -23.25
CA ILE A 244 11.16 2.37 -23.83
C ILE A 244 10.32 1.34 -23.06
N PRO A 245 9.25 0.76 -23.67
CA PRO A 245 8.48 -0.30 -23.04
C PRO A 245 9.40 -1.46 -22.63
N LYS A 246 9.30 -1.92 -21.38
CA LYS A 246 10.02 -3.09 -20.90
C LYS A 246 9.25 -4.38 -21.25
N ASP A 247 9.85 -5.55 -21.05
CA ASP A 247 9.16 -6.81 -21.27
C ASP A 247 7.90 -6.93 -20.40
N SER A 248 7.94 -6.41 -19.19
CA SER A 248 6.77 -6.36 -18.30
C SER A 248 5.61 -5.52 -18.87
N PHE A 249 5.90 -4.43 -19.60
CA PHE A 249 4.86 -3.66 -20.29
C PHE A 249 4.18 -4.50 -21.36
N MET A 250 4.97 -5.18 -22.19
CA MET A 250 4.46 -5.99 -23.28
C MET A 250 3.62 -7.16 -22.74
N TRP A 251 4.13 -7.84 -21.69
CA TRP A 251 3.40 -8.90 -21.01
C TRP A 251 2.08 -8.38 -20.41
N TYR A 252 2.09 -7.24 -19.71
CA TYR A 252 0.89 -6.67 -19.08
C TYR A 252 -0.15 -6.25 -20.11
N ARG A 253 0.26 -5.62 -21.20
CA ARG A 253 -0.61 -5.33 -22.35
C ARG A 253 -1.31 -6.59 -22.86
N ASP A 254 -0.56 -7.66 -23.09
CA ASP A 254 -1.09 -8.90 -23.64
C ASP A 254 -2.00 -9.63 -22.63
N PHE A 255 -1.64 -9.58 -21.34
CA PHE A 255 -2.48 -10.05 -20.25
C PHE A 255 -3.84 -9.33 -20.24
N LEU A 256 -3.86 -8.00 -20.30
CA LEU A 256 -5.10 -7.22 -20.33
C LEU A 256 -5.92 -7.49 -21.60
N ALA A 257 -5.27 -7.63 -22.75
CA ALA A 257 -5.95 -7.94 -24.01
C ALA A 257 -6.64 -9.32 -23.96
N SER A 258 -6.03 -10.30 -23.30
CA SER A 258 -6.59 -11.65 -23.14
C SER A 258 -7.82 -11.71 -22.22
N ARG A 259 -8.12 -10.65 -21.46
CA ARG A 259 -9.25 -10.57 -20.52
C ARG A 259 -10.41 -9.73 -21.03
N LYS A 260 -10.28 -9.12 -22.21
CA LYS A 260 -11.37 -8.43 -22.89
C LYS A 260 -12.24 -9.49 -23.60
N GLY A 261 -13.15 -10.08 -22.84
CA GLY A 261 -14.13 -11.05 -23.30
C GLY A 261 -15.50 -10.73 -22.73
#